data_294c2aa958c5d080cd6c593ad2c1bd8f
#
_entry.id   294c2aa958c5d080cd6c593ad2c1bd8f
#
_cell.length_a   1.000
_cell.length_b   1.000
_cell.length_c   1.000
_cell.angle_alpha   90.00
_cell.angle_beta   90.00
_cell.angle_gamma   90.00
#
_symmetry.space_group_name_H-M   'P 1'
#
loop_
_entity.id
_entity.type
_entity.pdbx_description
1 polymer ?
#
loop_
_entity_poly.entity_id
_entity_poly.type
_entity_poly.pdbx_seq_one_letter_code
_entity_poly.pdbx_strand_id
1 'polypeptide(L)'
;MANQQHSGSFSAEEPSSRPHAASSRAPENSGSWRNITVEAENRRRRPAPSVTAKEAYATRPRPRFSAARKFLAVLLALTALLLGASGATAYWAQKNFVEPAGFSAISANMAQDKEFQHELAQGVAHDVMQSDSIKQYLGNGDSKDTFNPLDIIGSLKDWGYDRVEGVVTGATTAVVDSENYPQVWNQVMMDTHAYNLDESKTDSVIDITAVYQQVDQQVGSIMGFDPDLVGSDRHLITLDATNGTSLRDVVTGVKNFAATWQTQLILAAV
;
A
#
# COMPACT_ATOMS: atom_id res chain seq x y z
N MET A 1 -14.08 25.78 37.11
CA MET A 1 -15.16 24.88 37.57
C MET A 1 -15.08 23.57 36.81
N ALA A 2 -14.76 22.49 37.61
CA ALA A 2 -14.95 21.06 37.41
C ALA A 2 -14.54 20.44 36.05
N ASN A 3 -13.41 19.83 35.85
CA ASN A 3 -12.80 18.57 36.33
C ASN A 3 -13.79 17.37 36.27
N GLN A 4 -13.69 16.51 35.29
CA GLN A 4 -14.06 15.11 35.38
C GLN A 4 -13.05 14.24 34.63
N GLN A 5 -12.19 13.61 35.45
CA GLN A 5 -11.39 12.43 35.09
C GLN A 5 -12.34 11.21 35.03
N HIS A 6 -12.29 10.45 33.94
CA HIS A 6 -12.77 9.09 33.90
C HIS A 6 -11.60 8.14 33.72
N SER A 7 -11.16 7.60 34.85
CA SER A 7 -10.32 6.42 34.96
C SER A 7 -11.20 5.17 34.77
N GLY A 8 -11.07 4.50 33.63
CA GLY A 8 -11.63 3.17 33.37
C GLY A 8 -10.59 2.11 33.71
N SER A 9 -10.76 1.44 34.85
CA SER A 9 -9.99 0.28 35.24
C SER A 9 -10.42 -0.93 34.43
N PHE A 10 -9.49 -1.50 33.66
CA PHE A 10 -9.65 -2.80 33.03
C PHE A 10 -9.25 -3.89 34.04
N SER A 11 -10.23 -4.64 34.51
CA SER A 11 -10.03 -5.86 35.28
C SER A 11 -9.70 -7.01 34.33
N ALA A 12 -8.53 -7.60 34.51
CA ALA A 12 -8.13 -8.84 33.88
C ALA A 12 -8.85 -10.00 34.56
N GLU A 13 -9.63 -10.74 33.81
CA GLU A 13 -10.27 -11.99 34.24
C GLU A 13 -9.36 -13.17 33.89
N GLU A 14 -8.87 -13.84 34.92
CA GLU A 14 -8.07 -15.05 34.87
C GLU A 14 -8.98 -16.26 34.58
N PRO A 15 -8.68 -17.15 33.65
CA PRO A 15 -9.41 -18.42 33.54
C PRO A 15 -8.80 -19.46 34.46
N SER A 16 -9.54 -19.83 35.49
CA SER A 16 -9.33 -20.93 36.41
C SER A 16 -9.33 -22.28 35.67
N SER A 17 -8.19 -22.91 35.60
CA SER A 17 -8.00 -24.29 35.18
C SER A 17 -8.26 -25.23 36.34
N ARG A 18 -9.34 -26.01 36.29
CA ARG A 18 -9.57 -27.17 37.15
C ARG A 18 -9.10 -28.46 36.45
N PRO A 19 -8.27 -29.27 37.07
CA PRO A 19 -7.96 -30.60 36.58
C PRO A 19 -9.08 -31.61 36.97
N HIS A 20 -9.68 -32.22 36.00
CA HIS A 20 -10.54 -33.39 36.22
C HIS A 20 -9.69 -34.64 36.51
N ALA A 21 -9.78 -35.11 37.70
CA ALA A 21 -9.28 -36.41 38.11
C ALA A 21 -10.07 -37.52 37.38
N ALA A 22 -9.40 -38.24 36.50
CA ALA A 22 -9.93 -39.46 35.89
C ALA A 22 -9.74 -40.64 36.88
N SER A 23 -10.83 -41.14 37.41
CA SER A 23 -10.97 -42.37 38.17
C SER A 23 -10.67 -43.57 37.25
N SER A 24 -9.50 -44.19 37.45
CA SER A 24 -9.14 -45.46 36.84
C SER A 24 -9.85 -46.60 37.57
N ARG A 25 -10.95 -47.11 37.03
CA ARG A 25 -11.49 -48.43 37.37
C ARG A 25 -10.77 -49.47 36.55
N ALA A 26 -9.97 -50.28 37.22
CA ALA A 26 -9.41 -51.54 36.65
C ALA A 26 -10.56 -52.55 36.50
N PRO A 27 -10.69 -53.25 35.38
CA PRO A 27 -11.53 -54.41 35.28
C PRO A 27 -10.80 -55.60 35.87
N GLU A 28 -11.37 -56.14 36.91
CA GLU A 28 -11.02 -57.43 37.50
C GLU A 28 -11.39 -58.53 36.49
N ASN A 29 -10.43 -59.05 35.76
CA ASN A 29 -10.61 -60.14 34.84
C ASN A 29 -9.93 -61.42 35.43
N SER A 30 -10.63 -62.02 36.38
CA SER A 30 -10.33 -63.36 36.91
C SER A 30 -10.94 -64.40 35.96
N GLY A 31 -10.38 -64.60 34.80
CA GLY A 31 -10.84 -65.53 33.78
C GLY A 31 -9.71 -66.34 33.18
N SER A 32 -9.53 -67.49 33.73
CA SER A 32 -9.07 -68.68 33.02
C SER A 32 -7.64 -68.73 32.50
N TRP A 33 -6.69 -68.97 33.39
CA TRP A 33 -5.36 -69.45 33.07
C TRP A 33 -5.29 -70.81 32.35
N ARG A 34 -6.42 -71.51 32.17
CA ARG A 34 -6.48 -72.82 31.55
C ARG A 34 -6.43 -72.83 30.04
N ASN A 35 -6.71 -71.73 29.37
CA ASN A 35 -6.72 -71.68 27.90
C ASN A 35 -5.37 -71.30 27.30
N ILE A 36 -4.43 -70.78 28.10
CA ILE A 36 -3.14 -70.30 27.60
C ILE A 36 -2.23 -71.46 27.21
N THR A 37 -2.33 -72.62 27.91
CA THR A 37 -1.48 -73.76 27.64
C THR A 37 -1.84 -74.48 26.33
N VAL A 38 -3.14 -74.57 25.99
CA VAL A 38 -3.60 -75.21 24.75
C VAL A 38 -3.25 -74.36 23.51
N GLU A 39 -3.29 -73.06 23.64
CA GLU A 39 -2.96 -72.18 22.52
C GLU A 39 -1.44 -72.11 22.27
N ALA A 40 -0.63 -72.20 23.30
CA ALA A 40 0.82 -72.29 23.19
C ALA A 40 1.29 -73.58 22.51
N GLU A 41 0.61 -74.70 22.78
CA GLU A 41 0.92 -76.00 22.14
C GLU A 41 0.47 -76.00 20.68
N ASN A 42 -0.62 -75.34 20.33
CA ASN A 42 -1.08 -75.23 18.94
C ASN A 42 -0.24 -74.28 18.09
N ARG A 43 0.43 -73.31 18.72
CA ARG A 43 1.41 -72.46 18.02
C ARG A 43 2.73 -73.19 17.68
N ARG A 44 3.11 -74.20 18.48
CA ARG A 44 4.32 -75.04 18.20
C ARG A 44 4.11 -76.03 17.04
N ARG A 45 2.87 -76.31 16.68
CA ARG A 45 2.52 -77.23 15.58
C ARG A 45 2.26 -76.54 14.23
N ARG A 46 2.33 -75.19 14.18
CA ARG A 46 2.23 -74.52 12.90
C ARG A 46 3.52 -74.76 12.15
N PRO A 47 3.47 -75.42 10.97
CA PRO A 47 4.63 -75.55 10.14
C PRO A 47 5.23 -74.17 9.88
N ALA A 48 6.55 -74.02 10.02
CA ALA A 48 7.24 -72.78 9.70
C ALA A 48 6.81 -72.37 8.30
N PRO A 49 6.47 -71.07 8.08
CA PRO A 49 6.10 -70.62 6.77
C PRO A 49 7.20 -71.02 5.80
N SER A 50 6.85 -71.82 4.80
CA SER A 50 7.78 -72.31 3.81
C SER A 50 8.52 -71.14 3.17
N VAL A 51 9.80 -71.32 2.92
CA VAL A 51 10.75 -70.32 2.40
C VAL A 51 10.29 -69.67 1.11
N THR A 52 9.30 -70.25 0.45
CA THR A 52 8.61 -69.71 -0.74
C THR A 52 7.86 -68.37 -0.54
N ALA A 53 7.49 -68.02 0.74
CA ALA A 53 6.87 -66.73 0.97
C ALA A 53 7.86 -65.55 0.88
N LYS A 54 9.15 -65.81 1.07
CA LYS A 54 10.18 -64.74 0.98
C LYS A 54 10.54 -64.41 -0.47
N GLU A 55 10.41 -65.36 -1.39
CA GLU A 55 10.65 -65.11 -2.81
C GLU A 55 9.51 -64.40 -3.51
N ALA A 56 8.27 -64.55 -3.04
CA ALA A 56 7.10 -63.88 -3.59
C ALA A 56 7.08 -62.36 -3.34
N TYR A 57 7.85 -61.84 -2.34
CA TYR A 57 8.02 -60.43 -2.11
C TYR A 57 9.13 -59.77 -2.94
N ALA A 58 10.02 -60.57 -3.52
CA ALA A 58 11.19 -60.06 -4.24
C ALA A 58 10.91 -59.62 -5.70
N THR A 59 9.75 -59.94 -6.22
CA THR A 59 9.40 -59.67 -7.63
C THR A 59 8.24 -58.72 -7.85
N ARG A 60 7.99 -57.80 -6.91
CA ARG A 60 7.14 -56.67 -7.27
C ARG A 60 7.90 -55.79 -8.27
N PRO A 61 7.44 -55.68 -9.53
CA PRO A 61 8.11 -54.83 -10.49
C PRO A 61 8.12 -53.42 -9.93
N ARG A 62 9.32 -52.90 -9.62
CA ARG A 62 9.48 -51.51 -9.24
C ARG A 62 8.92 -50.68 -10.40
N PRO A 63 7.93 -49.83 -10.18
CA PRO A 63 7.34 -49.05 -11.26
C PRO A 63 8.45 -48.26 -11.94
N ARG A 64 8.76 -48.59 -13.20
CA ARG A 64 9.81 -47.98 -14.03
C ARG A 64 9.68 -46.44 -14.15
N PHE A 65 8.54 -45.89 -13.70
CA PHE A 65 8.22 -44.46 -13.73
C PHE A 65 8.43 -43.74 -12.39
N SER A 66 9.06 -44.35 -11.41
CA SER A 66 9.24 -43.72 -10.07
C SER A 66 10.09 -42.45 -10.15
N ALA A 67 11.10 -42.38 -11.00
CA ALA A 67 11.94 -41.21 -11.21
C ALA A 67 11.17 -40.09 -11.93
N ALA A 68 10.42 -40.42 -12.98
CA ALA A 68 9.61 -39.46 -13.74
C ALA A 68 8.50 -38.83 -12.86
N ARG A 69 7.85 -39.65 -12.00
CA ARG A 69 6.84 -39.14 -11.04
C ARG A 69 7.45 -38.21 -10.02
N LYS A 70 8.64 -38.51 -9.50
CA LYS A 70 9.34 -37.64 -8.56
C LYS A 70 9.75 -36.33 -9.23
N PHE A 71 10.28 -36.40 -10.44
CA PHE A 71 10.63 -35.22 -11.21
C PHE A 71 9.41 -34.34 -11.49
N LEU A 72 8.30 -34.94 -11.94
CA LEU A 72 7.06 -34.20 -12.17
C LEU A 72 6.50 -33.57 -10.90
N ALA A 73 6.55 -34.27 -9.76
CA ALA A 73 6.10 -33.73 -8.48
C ALA A 73 6.96 -32.54 -8.03
N VAL A 74 8.29 -32.61 -8.21
CA VAL A 74 9.19 -31.47 -7.92
C VAL A 74 8.90 -30.30 -8.84
N LEU A 75 8.72 -30.54 -10.13
CA LEU A 75 8.39 -29.50 -11.11
C LEU A 75 7.07 -28.79 -10.75
N LEU A 76 6.03 -29.58 -10.44
CA LEU A 76 4.73 -29.03 -10.01
C LEU A 76 4.86 -28.24 -8.71
N ALA A 77 5.62 -28.74 -7.74
CA ALA A 77 5.84 -28.03 -6.48
C ALA A 77 6.58 -26.69 -6.69
N LEU A 78 7.59 -26.66 -7.56
CA LEU A 78 8.29 -25.42 -7.92
C LEU A 78 7.37 -24.45 -8.66
N THR A 79 6.57 -24.94 -9.60
CA THR A 79 5.59 -24.11 -10.33
C THR A 79 4.54 -23.53 -9.38
N ALA A 80 4.01 -24.34 -8.47
CA ALA A 80 3.07 -23.87 -7.45
C ALA A 80 3.68 -22.82 -6.52
N LEU A 81 4.94 -23.01 -6.12
CA LEU A 81 5.67 -22.04 -5.30
C LEU A 81 5.83 -20.70 -6.04
N LEU A 82 6.23 -20.73 -7.31
CA LEU A 82 6.42 -19.53 -8.12
C LEU A 82 5.09 -18.82 -8.36
N LEU A 83 4.02 -19.54 -8.68
CA LEU A 83 2.68 -18.98 -8.85
C LEU A 83 2.14 -18.42 -7.53
N GLY A 84 2.37 -19.09 -6.41
CA GLY A 84 1.98 -18.62 -5.09
C GLY A 84 2.69 -17.32 -4.70
N ALA A 85 4.02 -17.27 -4.89
CA ALA A 85 4.81 -16.07 -4.65
C ALA A 85 4.39 -14.91 -5.56
N SER A 86 4.20 -15.19 -6.85
CA SER A 86 3.74 -14.20 -7.84
C SER A 86 2.33 -13.70 -7.52
N GLY A 87 1.41 -14.59 -7.14
CA GLY A 87 0.06 -14.23 -6.74
C GLY A 87 0.01 -13.39 -5.47
N ALA A 88 0.86 -13.69 -4.48
CA ALA A 88 0.98 -12.88 -3.28
C ALA A 88 1.52 -11.47 -3.58
N THR A 89 2.51 -11.37 -4.48
CA THR A 89 3.05 -10.08 -4.94
C THR A 89 1.99 -9.29 -5.72
N ALA A 90 1.25 -9.94 -6.60
CA ALA A 90 0.17 -9.31 -7.35
C ALA A 90 -0.97 -8.84 -6.44
N TYR A 91 -1.33 -9.62 -5.41
CA TYR A 91 -2.28 -9.21 -4.37
C TYR A 91 -1.78 -7.99 -3.58
N TRP A 92 -0.51 -8.00 -3.19
CA TRP A 92 0.10 -6.85 -2.51
C TRP A 92 0.07 -5.60 -3.41
N ALA A 93 0.39 -5.73 -4.70
CA ALA A 93 0.31 -4.64 -5.66
C ALA A 93 -1.12 -4.12 -5.82
N GLN A 94 -2.12 -5.02 -5.88
CA GLN A 94 -3.53 -4.66 -5.91
C GLN A 94 -3.92 -3.81 -4.70
N LYS A 95 -3.52 -4.23 -3.50
CA LYS A 95 -3.86 -3.56 -2.25
C LYS A 95 -3.17 -2.21 -2.06
N ASN A 96 -1.94 -2.06 -2.56
CA ASN A 96 -1.10 -0.90 -2.24
C ASN A 96 -0.98 0.11 -3.39
N PHE A 97 -1.16 -0.33 -4.65
CA PHE A 97 -1.04 0.58 -5.79
C PHE A 97 -2.36 0.78 -6.55
N VAL A 98 -3.26 -0.21 -6.57
CA VAL A 98 -4.51 -0.10 -7.32
C VAL A 98 -5.65 0.37 -6.44
N GLU A 99 -5.71 -0.06 -5.17
CA GLU A 99 -6.70 0.42 -4.22
C GLU A 99 -6.32 1.82 -3.68
N PRO A 100 -7.25 2.83 -3.74
CA PRO A 100 -6.94 4.19 -3.33
C PRO A 100 -6.42 4.30 -1.89
N ALA A 101 -7.01 3.55 -0.96
CA ALA A 101 -6.62 3.56 0.45
C ALA A 101 -5.18 3.07 0.68
N GLY A 102 -4.75 2.03 -0.05
CA GLY A 102 -3.39 1.52 0.03
C GLY A 102 -2.37 2.51 -0.55
N PHE A 103 -2.68 3.09 -1.70
CA PHE A 103 -1.85 4.11 -2.33
C PHE A 103 -1.66 5.34 -1.42
N SER A 104 -2.74 5.84 -0.86
CA SER A 104 -2.70 6.93 0.12
C SER A 104 -1.86 6.58 1.35
N ALA A 105 -1.99 5.36 1.89
CA ALA A 105 -1.23 4.93 3.06
C ALA A 105 0.28 4.85 2.80
N ILE A 106 0.71 4.40 1.61
CA ILE A 106 2.14 4.38 1.24
C ILE A 106 2.70 5.80 1.17
N SER A 107 1.95 6.74 0.59
CA SER A 107 2.38 8.12 0.39
C SER A 107 2.27 9.00 1.65
N ALA A 108 1.58 8.53 2.70
CA ALA A 108 1.37 9.30 3.94
C ALA A 108 2.69 9.72 4.62
N ASN A 109 3.74 8.91 4.50
CA ASN A 109 5.05 9.24 5.07
C ASN A 109 5.70 10.46 4.39
N MET A 110 5.42 10.70 3.10
CA MET A 110 5.92 11.87 2.38
C MET A 110 5.34 13.17 2.95
N ALA A 111 4.09 13.14 3.42
CA ALA A 111 3.48 14.29 4.08
C ALA A 111 4.16 14.70 5.39
N GLN A 112 4.94 13.82 5.99
CA GLN A 112 5.65 14.07 7.27
C GLN A 112 7.13 14.39 7.06
N ASP A 113 7.65 14.21 5.85
CA ASP A 113 9.03 14.49 5.49
C ASP A 113 9.23 16.00 5.35
N LYS A 114 10.04 16.58 6.22
CA LYS A 114 10.28 18.02 6.26
C LYS A 114 11.09 18.55 5.08
N GLU A 115 11.99 17.73 4.54
CA GLU A 115 12.76 18.09 3.35
C GLU A 115 11.84 18.13 2.13
N PHE A 116 11.02 17.11 1.96
CA PHE A 116 10.01 17.08 0.90
C PHE A 116 9.01 18.24 1.01
N GLN A 117 8.50 18.54 2.22
CA GLN A 117 7.61 19.69 2.44
C GLN A 117 8.26 21.00 2.03
N HIS A 118 9.53 21.20 2.39
CA HIS A 118 10.27 22.42 2.06
C HIS A 118 10.50 22.56 0.55
N GLU A 119 10.92 21.50 -0.14
CA GLU A 119 11.11 21.49 -1.59
C GLU A 119 9.79 21.75 -2.33
N LEU A 120 8.71 21.09 -1.88
CA LEU A 120 7.38 21.33 -2.44
C LEU A 120 6.93 22.77 -2.24
N ALA A 121 7.13 23.34 -1.04
CA ALA A 121 6.78 24.72 -0.76
C ALA A 121 7.54 25.70 -1.66
N GLN A 122 8.84 25.48 -1.87
CA GLN A 122 9.65 26.30 -2.76
C GLN A 122 9.17 26.18 -4.21
N GLY A 123 8.90 24.97 -4.70
CA GLY A 123 8.43 24.73 -6.05
C GLY A 123 7.10 25.42 -6.32
N VAL A 124 6.14 25.24 -5.41
CA VAL A 124 4.80 25.86 -5.51
C VAL A 124 4.91 27.40 -5.41
N ALA A 125 5.68 27.93 -4.47
CA ALA A 125 5.87 29.39 -4.36
C ALA A 125 6.48 29.98 -5.62
N HIS A 126 7.49 29.32 -6.18
CA HIS A 126 8.12 29.75 -7.43
C HIS A 126 7.12 29.77 -8.60
N ASP A 127 6.32 28.73 -8.74
CA ASP A 127 5.32 28.62 -9.81
C ASP A 127 4.21 29.66 -9.65
N VAL A 128 3.70 29.83 -8.43
CA VAL A 128 2.70 30.87 -8.09
C VAL A 128 3.23 32.26 -8.47
N MET A 129 4.47 32.58 -8.18
CA MET A 129 5.08 33.87 -8.54
C MET A 129 5.19 34.07 -10.05
N GLN A 130 5.21 32.98 -10.82
CA GLN A 130 5.21 33.04 -12.28
C GLN A 130 3.81 33.04 -12.91
N SER A 131 2.75 32.85 -12.10
CA SER A 131 1.39 32.83 -12.59
C SER A 131 0.98 34.18 -13.20
N ASP A 132 0.07 34.14 -14.17
CA ASP A 132 -0.41 35.35 -14.84
C ASP A 132 -1.19 36.24 -13.88
N SER A 133 -1.89 35.67 -12.90
CA SER A 133 -2.63 36.39 -11.85
C SER A 133 -1.70 37.27 -11.01
N ILE A 134 -0.59 36.70 -10.54
CA ILE A 134 0.42 37.47 -9.78
C ILE A 134 1.12 38.50 -10.66
N LYS A 135 1.48 38.16 -11.89
CA LYS A 135 2.06 39.10 -12.85
C LYS A 135 1.13 40.25 -13.17
N GLN A 136 -0.18 39.98 -13.35
CA GLN A 136 -1.20 40.99 -13.56
C GLN A 136 -1.36 41.90 -12.33
N TYR A 137 -1.35 41.32 -11.12
CA TYR A 137 -1.40 42.08 -9.88
C TYR A 137 -0.18 42.99 -9.68
N LEU A 138 1.02 42.49 -10.00
CA LEU A 138 2.27 43.26 -9.93
C LEU A 138 2.40 44.32 -11.04
N GLY A 139 1.47 44.30 -12.01
CA GLY A 139 1.42 45.26 -13.13
C GLY A 139 2.39 44.87 -14.23
N ASN A 140 1.90 44.11 -15.24
CA ASN A 140 2.46 44.24 -16.58
C ASN A 140 2.21 45.67 -17.03
N GLY A 141 3.23 46.49 -17.15
CA GLY A 141 3.19 47.93 -17.36
C GLY A 141 2.51 48.47 -18.64
N ASP A 142 1.50 47.77 -19.18
CA ASP A 142 0.78 48.12 -20.38
C ASP A 142 -0.71 48.44 -20.20
N SER A 143 -1.27 48.26 -19.01
CA SER A 143 -2.67 48.63 -18.78
C SER A 143 -2.78 50.12 -18.44
N LYS A 144 -2.99 50.92 -19.48
CA LYS A 144 -3.16 52.38 -19.42
C LYS A 144 -4.44 52.85 -18.72
N ASP A 145 -5.35 51.95 -18.31
CA ASP A 145 -6.69 52.31 -17.90
C ASP A 145 -7.13 51.88 -16.49
N THR A 146 -6.25 51.24 -15.71
CA THR A 146 -6.59 50.89 -14.33
C THR A 146 -5.62 51.60 -13.40
N PHE A 147 -6.13 52.48 -12.55
CA PHE A 147 -5.40 53.15 -11.48
C PHE A 147 -4.76 52.11 -10.58
N ASN A 148 -3.49 51.83 -10.84
CA ASN A 148 -2.67 50.97 -9.96
C ASN A 148 -1.94 51.90 -8.99
N PRO A 149 -2.21 51.86 -7.69
CA PRO A 149 -1.54 52.72 -6.72
C PRO A 149 -0.02 52.49 -6.68
N LEU A 150 0.49 51.45 -7.32
CA LEU A 150 1.92 51.15 -7.45
C LEU A 150 2.61 51.87 -8.64
N ASP A 151 1.84 52.44 -9.56
CA ASP A 151 2.38 53.19 -10.72
C ASP A 151 3.01 54.53 -10.34
N ILE A 152 2.86 54.98 -9.11
CA ILE A 152 3.30 56.31 -8.66
C ILE A 152 4.80 56.42 -8.47
N ILE A 153 5.51 55.28 -8.28
CA ILE A 153 6.97 55.33 -8.04
C ILE A 153 7.62 54.09 -8.67
N GLY A 154 8.45 54.27 -9.71
CA GLY A 154 9.20 53.20 -10.39
C GLY A 154 10.08 52.35 -9.48
N SER A 155 10.40 52.79 -8.26
CA SER A 155 11.11 52.06 -7.23
C SER A 155 10.24 51.16 -6.36
N LEU A 156 8.90 51.26 -6.50
CA LEU A 156 7.95 50.41 -5.75
C LEU A 156 7.72 49.05 -6.43
N LYS A 157 8.10 48.91 -7.70
CA LYS A 157 7.88 47.67 -8.43
C LYS A 157 8.74 46.53 -7.83
N ASP A 158 10.02 46.80 -7.58
CA ASP A 158 10.92 45.83 -6.98
C ASP A 158 10.51 45.55 -5.51
N TRP A 159 10.17 46.60 -4.76
CA TRP A 159 9.70 46.45 -3.38
C TRP A 159 8.35 45.70 -3.30
N GLY A 160 7.45 45.95 -4.28
CA GLY A 160 6.17 45.23 -4.37
C GLY A 160 6.36 43.75 -4.70
N TYR A 161 7.32 43.44 -5.60
CA TYR A 161 7.64 42.07 -5.96
C TYR A 161 8.18 41.28 -4.75
N ASP A 162 9.20 41.80 -4.06
CA ASP A 162 9.78 41.18 -2.87
C ASP A 162 8.76 40.93 -1.76
N ARG A 163 7.79 41.87 -1.62
CA ARG A 163 6.74 41.74 -0.62
C ARG A 163 5.71 40.66 -1.00
N VAL A 164 5.31 40.59 -2.25
CA VAL A 164 4.40 39.55 -2.76
C VAL A 164 5.10 38.19 -2.71
N GLU A 165 6.36 38.11 -3.10
CA GLU A 165 7.17 36.88 -2.96
C GLU A 165 7.22 36.43 -1.49
N GLY A 166 7.48 37.35 -0.58
CA GLY A 166 7.47 37.04 0.87
C GLY A 166 6.11 36.53 1.37
N VAL A 167 5.02 37.10 0.89
CA VAL A 167 3.65 36.64 1.24
C VAL A 167 3.38 35.27 0.64
N VAL A 168 3.68 35.06 -0.65
CA VAL A 168 3.46 33.77 -1.32
C VAL A 168 4.31 32.66 -0.69
N THR A 169 5.59 32.92 -0.48
CA THR A 169 6.49 31.96 0.17
C THR A 169 6.05 31.64 1.59
N GLY A 170 5.66 32.67 2.36
CA GLY A 170 5.15 32.51 3.72
C GLY A 170 3.83 31.73 3.76
N ALA A 171 2.91 32.02 2.85
CA ALA A 171 1.64 31.30 2.71
C ALA A 171 1.84 29.83 2.34
N THR A 172 2.70 29.56 1.35
CA THR A 172 3.00 28.19 0.92
C THR A 172 3.66 27.38 2.04
N THR A 173 4.63 27.98 2.74
CA THR A 173 5.26 27.35 3.91
C THR A 173 4.24 27.09 5.02
N ALA A 174 3.35 28.03 5.30
CA ALA A 174 2.30 27.87 6.30
C ALA A 174 1.32 26.74 5.96
N VAL A 175 1.02 26.53 4.67
CA VAL A 175 0.19 25.41 4.20
C VAL A 175 0.88 24.07 4.47
N VAL A 176 2.15 23.92 4.06
CA VAL A 176 2.87 22.62 4.22
C VAL A 176 3.27 22.32 5.67
N ASP A 177 3.43 23.35 6.50
CA ASP A 177 3.71 23.19 7.93
C ASP A 177 2.44 23.06 8.80
N SER A 178 1.26 23.20 8.19
CA SER A 178 0.00 23.15 8.91
C SER A 178 -0.34 21.74 9.40
N GLU A 179 -1.09 21.65 10.49
CA GLU A 179 -1.63 20.37 11.00
C GLU A 179 -2.57 19.69 9.99
N ASN A 180 -3.14 20.46 9.06
CA ASN A 180 -4.05 19.96 8.02
C ASN A 180 -3.30 19.45 6.78
N TYR A 181 -2.00 19.70 6.66
CA TYR A 181 -1.24 19.31 5.46
C TYR A 181 -1.33 17.81 5.13
N PRO A 182 -1.29 16.87 6.09
CA PRO A 182 -1.48 15.45 5.77
C PRO A 182 -2.81 15.14 5.07
N GLN A 183 -3.88 15.91 5.33
CA GLN A 183 -5.17 15.76 4.68
C GLN A 183 -5.13 16.32 3.25
N VAL A 184 -4.48 17.47 3.06
CA VAL A 184 -4.25 18.08 1.73
C VAL A 184 -3.42 17.12 0.88
N TRP A 185 -2.34 16.56 1.43
CA TRP A 185 -1.50 15.59 0.76
C TRP A 185 -2.25 14.30 0.39
N ASN A 186 -3.10 13.82 1.31
CA ASN A 186 -3.96 12.69 1.01
C ASN A 186 -4.88 12.96 -0.19
N GLN A 187 -5.45 14.17 -0.29
CA GLN A 187 -6.27 14.55 -1.45
C GLN A 187 -5.43 14.58 -2.73
N VAL A 188 -4.23 15.19 -2.70
CA VAL A 188 -3.26 15.15 -3.82
C VAL A 188 -3.02 13.72 -4.30
N MET A 189 -2.77 12.80 -3.37
CA MET A 189 -2.49 11.41 -3.71
C MET A 189 -3.72 10.68 -4.26
N MET A 190 -4.91 10.96 -3.74
CA MET A 190 -6.14 10.36 -4.28
C MET A 190 -6.45 10.88 -5.69
N ASP A 191 -6.31 12.18 -5.94
CA ASP A 191 -6.54 12.78 -7.25
C ASP A 191 -5.50 12.31 -8.28
N THR A 192 -4.23 12.24 -7.87
CA THR A 192 -3.12 11.65 -8.63
C THR A 192 -3.40 10.20 -9.00
N HIS A 193 -3.84 9.40 -8.03
CA HIS A 193 -4.18 8.00 -8.23
C HIS A 193 -5.33 7.84 -9.20
N ALA A 194 -6.42 8.59 -9.01
CA ALA A 194 -7.59 8.54 -9.89
C ALA A 194 -7.22 8.92 -11.33
N TYR A 195 -6.42 9.97 -11.51
CA TYR A 195 -5.95 10.41 -12.83
C TYR A 195 -5.09 9.34 -13.52
N ASN A 196 -4.10 8.81 -12.80
CA ASN A 196 -3.15 7.86 -13.38
C ASN A 196 -3.75 6.47 -13.65
N LEU A 197 -4.84 6.09 -12.99
CA LEU A 197 -5.57 4.84 -13.28
C LEU A 197 -6.68 5.01 -14.33
N ASP A 198 -6.99 6.23 -14.73
CA ASP A 198 -7.97 6.50 -15.80
C ASP A 198 -7.38 6.11 -17.16
N GLU A 199 -8.00 5.13 -17.83
CA GLU A 199 -7.55 4.60 -19.12
C GLU A 199 -7.67 5.61 -20.25
N SER A 200 -8.47 6.65 -20.09
CA SER A 200 -8.62 7.73 -21.10
C SER A 200 -7.43 8.68 -21.14
N LYS A 201 -6.57 8.67 -20.12
CA LYS A 201 -5.37 9.53 -20.02
C LYS A 201 -4.19 8.88 -20.70
N THR A 202 -3.33 9.70 -21.30
CA THR A 202 -2.15 9.24 -22.05
C THR A 202 -0.82 9.51 -21.35
N ASP A 203 -0.84 10.40 -20.37
CA ASP A 203 0.29 10.85 -19.56
C ASP A 203 0.18 10.35 -18.12
N SER A 204 1.24 10.51 -17.37
CA SER A 204 1.26 10.30 -15.92
C SER A 204 1.61 11.60 -15.23
N VAL A 205 0.85 11.93 -14.20
CA VAL A 205 0.96 13.22 -13.50
C VAL A 205 0.90 13.05 -11.99
N ILE A 206 1.39 14.08 -11.28
CA ILE A 206 1.02 14.34 -9.89
C ILE A 206 0.06 15.52 -9.91
N ASP A 207 -1.14 15.34 -9.38
CA ASP A 207 -2.16 16.39 -9.31
C ASP A 207 -2.04 17.15 -7.98
N ILE A 208 -1.40 18.31 -8.03
CA ILE A 208 -1.15 19.15 -6.84
C ILE A 208 -2.19 20.26 -6.68
N THR A 209 -3.30 20.19 -7.38
CA THR A 209 -4.39 21.20 -7.34
C THR A 209 -4.85 21.49 -5.91
N ALA A 210 -4.94 20.46 -5.04
CA ALA A 210 -5.36 20.66 -3.66
C ALA A 210 -4.37 21.52 -2.85
N VAL A 211 -3.06 21.46 -3.15
CA VAL A 211 -2.07 22.35 -2.52
C VAL A 211 -2.28 23.78 -2.98
N TYR A 212 -2.47 24.01 -4.29
CA TYR A 212 -2.72 25.34 -4.84
C TYR A 212 -3.99 25.96 -4.27
N GLN A 213 -5.06 25.20 -4.08
CA GLN A 213 -6.30 25.68 -3.45
C GLN A 213 -6.05 26.16 -2.02
N GLN A 214 -5.21 25.48 -1.25
CA GLN A 214 -4.89 25.92 0.11
C GLN A 214 -3.98 27.15 0.11
N VAL A 215 -3.01 27.21 -0.81
CA VAL A 215 -2.14 28.40 -0.97
C VAL A 215 -2.96 29.61 -1.41
N ASP A 216 -3.87 29.42 -2.36
CA ASP A 216 -4.77 30.48 -2.84
C ASP A 216 -5.60 31.08 -1.71
N GLN A 217 -6.24 30.24 -0.91
CA GLN A 217 -6.98 30.67 0.27
C GLN A 217 -6.10 31.41 1.27
N GLN A 218 -4.88 30.92 1.51
CA GLN A 218 -3.96 31.53 2.46
C GLN A 218 -3.43 32.88 1.97
N VAL A 219 -3.04 32.98 0.70
CA VAL A 219 -2.61 34.23 0.06
C VAL A 219 -3.77 35.21 0.04
N GLY A 220 -4.95 34.79 -0.39
CA GLY A 220 -6.14 35.62 -0.39
C GLY A 220 -6.49 36.20 0.98
N SER A 221 -6.35 35.39 2.04
CA SER A 221 -6.59 35.85 3.42
C SER A 221 -5.59 36.90 3.89
N ILE A 222 -4.33 36.83 3.44
CA ILE A 222 -3.28 37.80 3.80
C ILE A 222 -3.39 39.09 2.95
N MET A 223 -3.63 38.94 1.65
CA MET A 223 -3.64 40.05 0.70
C MET A 223 -4.98 40.77 0.65
N GLY A 224 -6.07 40.18 1.14
CA GLY A 224 -7.41 40.77 1.16
C GLY A 224 -8.10 40.77 -0.20
N PHE A 225 -7.61 39.98 -1.18
CA PHE A 225 -8.27 39.75 -2.47
C PHE A 225 -8.07 38.28 -2.87
N ASP A 226 -8.92 37.77 -3.78
CA ASP A 226 -8.83 36.44 -4.34
C ASP A 226 -7.83 36.46 -5.51
N PRO A 227 -6.62 35.82 -5.36
CA PRO A 227 -5.63 35.81 -6.41
C PRO A 227 -5.97 34.84 -7.55
N ASP A 228 -7.00 33.99 -7.37
CA ASP A 228 -7.43 32.97 -8.35
C ASP A 228 -6.25 32.17 -8.93
N LEU A 229 -5.38 31.66 -8.04
CA LEU A 229 -4.18 30.93 -8.43
C LEU A 229 -4.50 29.57 -9.07
N VAL A 230 -5.65 29.02 -8.72
CA VAL A 230 -6.08 27.71 -9.25
C VAL A 230 -6.72 27.88 -10.63
N GLY A 231 -7.43 28.96 -10.85
CA GLY A 231 -8.20 29.16 -12.09
C GLY A 231 -9.20 28.02 -12.34
N SER A 232 -9.49 27.77 -13.60
CA SER A 232 -10.31 26.64 -14.05
C SER A 232 -9.53 25.35 -14.29
N ASP A 233 -8.20 25.42 -14.30
CA ASP A 233 -7.33 24.36 -14.74
C ASP A 233 -6.73 23.58 -13.55
N ARG A 234 -6.45 22.29 -13.77
CA ARG A 234 -5.78 21.47 -12.77
C ARG A 234 -4.27 21.75 -12.81
N HIS A 235 -3.66 21.84 -11.64
CA HIS A 235 -2.20 21.95 -11.51
C HIS A 235 -1.57 20.55 -11.53
N LEU A 236 -1.10 20.16 -12.71
CA LEU A 236 -0.56 18.84 -12.98
C LEU A 236 0.94 18.92 -13.21
N ILE A 237 1.72 18.20 -12.42
CA ILE A 237 3.15 17.96 -12.68
C ILE A 237 3.26 16.72 -13.54
N THR A 238 3.62 16.89 -14.81
CA THR A 238 3.83 15.76 -15.72
C THR A 238 5.11 15.03 -15.36
N LEU A 239 4.99 13.71 -15.22
CA LEU A 239 6.12 12.84 -14.94
C LEU A 239 6.67 12.30 -16.25
N ASP A 240 7.78 12.88 -16.70
CA ASP A 240 8.43 12.46 -17.94
C ASP A 240 9.09 11.08 -17.80
N ALA A 241 9.07 10.35 -18.91
CA ALA A 241 9.72 9.06 -19.00
C ALA A 241 11.24 9.17 -18.87
N THR A 242 11.80 8.47 -17.91
CA THR A 242 13.24 8.22 -17.85
C THR A 242 13.57 6.96 -18.63
N ASN A 243 14.55 7.03 -19.53
CA ASN A 243 15.07 5.87 -20.31
C ASN A 243 14.08 5.20 -21.29
N GLY A 244 13.14 5.94 -21.87
CA GLY A 244 12.29 5.45 -22.96
C GLY A 244 11.10 4.57 -22.54
N THR A 245 10.92 4.31 -21.25
CA THR A 245 9.71 3.66 -20.72
C THR A 245 8.82 4.74 -20.12
N SER A 246 7.60 4.90 -20.62
CA SER A 246 6.69 5.87 -20.04
C SER A 246 6.22 5.40 -18.66
N LEU A 247 6.09 6.31 -17.71
CA LEU A 247 5.48 5.99 -16.40
C LEU A 247 4.08 5.40 -16.57
N ARG A 248 3.38 5.81 -17.62
CA ARG A 248 2.07 5.25 -17.98
C ARG A 248 2.14 3.76 -18.26
N ASP A 249 3.16 3.29 -18.98
CA ASP A 249 3.33 1.86 -19.28
C ASP A 249 3.61 1.08 -18.00
N VAL A 250 4.38 1.66 -17.08
CA VAL A 250 4.65 1.07 -15.75
C VAL A 250 3.35 0.95 -14.93
N VAL A 251 2.56 2.02 -14.84
CA VAL A 251 1.28 2.03 -14.11
C VAL A 251 0.32 1.01 -14.69
N THR A 252 0.20 0.96 -16.02
CA THR A 252 -0.63 -0.01 -16.73
C THR A 252 -0.14 -1.45 -16.49
N GLY A 253 1.17 -1.66 -16.54
CA GLY A 253 1.79 -2.95 -16.25
C GLY A 253 1.50 -3.42 -14.82
N VAL A 254 1.64 -2.55 -13.84
CA VAL A 254 1.32 -2.84 -12.42
C VAL A 254 -0.15 -3.16 -12.24
N LYS A 255 -1.06 -2.37 -12.85
CA LYS A 255 -2.50 -2.60 -12.80
C LYS A 255 -2.87 -3.98 -13.39
N ASN A 256 -2.34 -4.30 -14.58
CA ASN A 256 -2.59 -5.57 -15.24
C ASN A 256 -2.02 -6.75 -14.46
N PHE A 257 -0.79 -6.63 -13.94
CA PHE A 257 -0.19 -7.65 -13.08
C PHE A 257 -1.01 -7.84 -11.81
N ALA A 258 -1.37 -6.75 -11.14
CA ALA A 258 -2.20 -6.79 -9.94
C ALA A 258 -3.52 -7.52 -10.15
N ALA A 259 -4.18 -7.34 -11.31
CA ALA A 259 -5.45 -8.01 -11.63
C ALA A 259 -5.33 -9.54 -11.73
N THR A 260 -4.13 -10.10 -11.90
CA THR A 260 -3.91 -11.55 -12.07
C THR A 260 -3.84 -12.34 -10.77
N TRP A 261 -3.83 -11.70 -9.59
CA TRP A 261 -3.56 -12.35 -8.31
C TRP A 261 -4.47 -13.54 -7.99
N GLN A 262 -5.79 -13.41 -8.27
CA GLN A 262 -6.75 -14.48 -8.01
C GLN A 262 -6.45 -15.72 -8.87
N THR A 263 -6.23 -15.49 -10.17
CA THR A 263 -5.92 -16.58 -11.13
C THR A 263 -4.63 -17.31 -10.71
N GLN A 264 -3.60 -16.56 -10.33
CA GLN A 264 -2.31 -17.13 -9.94
C GLN A 264 -2.43 -17.96 -8.65
N LEU A 265 -3.15 -17.47 -7.63
CA LEU A 265 -3.36 -18.20 -6.39
C LEU A 265 -4.21 -19.46 -6.58
N ILE A 266 -5.25 -19.40 -7.43
CA ILE A 266 -6.06 -20.59 -7.77
C ILE A 266 -5.18 -21.64 -8.47
N LEU A 267 -4.37 -21.25 -9.47
CA LEU A 267 -3.47 -22.16 -10.16
C LEU A 267 -2.37 -22.74 -9.26
N ALA A 268 -1.94 -22.02 -8.24
CA ALA A 268 -0.98 -22.51 -7.26
C ALA A 268 -1.58 -23.56 -6.29
N ALA A 269 -2.90 -23.50 -6.07
CA ALA A 269 -3.62 -24.38 -5.14
C ALA A 269 -4.09 -25.70 -5.77
N VAL A 270 -4.13 -25.81 -7.10
CA VAL A 270 -4.53 -27.01 -7.86
C VAL A 270 -3.33 -27.92 -8.10
#